data_921a655f92c72e659894732ce6e49ffd
#
_entry.id   921a655f92c72e659894732ce6e49ffd
#
_cell.length_a   1.000
_cell.length_b   1.000
_cell.length_c   1.000
_cell.angle_alpha   90.00
_cell.angle_beta   90.00
_cell.angle_gamma   90.00
#
_symmetry.space_group_name_H-M   'P 1'
#
loop_
_entity.id
_entity.type
_entity.pdbx_description
1 polymer ?
#
loop_
_entity_poly.entity_id
_entity_poly.type
_entity_poly.pdbx_seq_one_letter_code
_entity_poly.pdbx_strand_id
1 'polypeptide(L)'
;TLGARYKGDAVIVRDEVPYDAEGVISVDYLAEEGSVVYNRNNICEVYSSGYNSRESVTLQDYRDQIKEYQQSLLAEASAPDPQLERLDAEVIEKAKEIRQMIAGTNGNMLNQERLLDTAITARQQFLQQKYSTDQRLSRLYDDERAQEQRIASWTKMYIATQESIVSFYSDGYEYGLNMNTYLGFTPAEVRRMYNGQKPELSTTQKGKTTIYRTIQDGNWGVLLLVKDSNWTPVDGQSYELMLEKFEDTHVMATVVSSTRSGGELLVRFQVSAPVDPVLYMRTCTAEVGEYITALKVPAKAIFEQSNMDGVVVVNGNSQGFIPVNILLRDGDDVYVEAVQQGLLYEGQTVRLF
;
A
#
# COMPACT_ATOMS: atom_id res chain seq x y z
N THR A 1 -4.43 -8.78 -27.49
CA THR A 1 -3.31 -9.61 -27.05
C THR A 1 -3.41 -10.91 -27.80
N LEU A 2 -2.37 -11.24 -28.53
CA LEU A 2 -2.28 -12.46 -29.31
C LEU A 2 -1.07 -13.22 -28.85
N GLY A 3 -1.28 -14.44 -28.44
CA GLY A 3 -0.26 -15.32 -27.93
C GLY A 3 -0.87 -16.40 -27.05
N ALA A 4 -0.04 -17.37 -26.69
CA ALA A 4 -0.45 -18.38 -25.73
C ALA A 4 -0.78 -17.73 -24.39
N ARG A 5 -1.86 -18.17 -23.79
CA ARG A 5 -2.27 -17.76 -22.46
C ARG A 5 -2.09 -18.93 -21.51
N TYR A 6 -1.43 -18.68 -20.41
CA TYR A 6 -1.13 -19.71 -19.42
C TYR A 6 -1.83 -19.34 -18.12
N LYS A 7 -2.79 -20.15 -17.72
CA LYS A 7 -3.57 -19.94 -16.51
C LYS A 7 -3.04 -20.80 -15.38
N GLY A 8 -2.96 -20.23 -14.18
CA GLY A 8 -2.47 -20.93 -13.01
C GLY A 8 -2.96 -20.33 -11.69
N ASP A 9 -2.53 -20.99 -10.63
CA ASP A 9 -2.82 -20.55 -9.25
C ASP A 9 -1.69 -19.66 -8.75
N ALA A 10 -2.02 -18.48 -8.24
CA ALA A 10 -1.08 -17.45 -7.87
C ALA A 10 -1.09 -17.17 -6.36
N VAL A 11 0.09 -16.99 -5.79
CA VAL A 11 0.30 -16.47 -4.43
C VAL A 11 0.99 -15.12 -4.54
N ILE A 12 0.39 -14.10 -3.94
CA ILE A 12 0.91 -12.73 -3.94
C ILE A 12 1.94 -12.58 -2.84
N VAL A 13 3.06 -11.99 -3.18
CA VAL A 13 4.19 -11.69 -2.29
C VAL A 13 4.34 -10.18 -2.20
N ARG A 14 4.14 -9.61 -1.02
CA ARG A 14 4.33 -8.18 -0.79
C ARG A 14 5.67 -7.93 -0.11
N ASP A 15 6.25 -6.77 -0.38
CA ASP A 15 7.38 -6.27 0.40
C ASP A 15 6.85 -5.65 1.69
N GLU A 16 6.63 -6.51 2.66
CA GLU A 16 5.93 -6.17 3.90
C GLU A 16 6.72 -6.56 5.14
N VAL A 17 6.62 -5.72 6.17
CA VAL A 17 7.23 -5.93 7.48
C VAL A 17 6.15 -5.91 8.55
N PRO A 18 5.90 -7.04 9.25
CA PRO A 18 4.98 -7.08 10.37
C PRO A 18 5.60 -6.51 11.64
N TYR A 19 4.78 -5.85 12.44
CA TYR A 19 5.12 -5.35 13.76
C TYR A 19 4.21 -6.00 14.81
N ASP A 20 4.82 -6.57 15.83
CA ASP A 20 4.14 -7.32 16.87
C ASP A 20 4.53 -6.85 18.26
N ALA A 21 3.67 -7.13 19.24
CA ALA A 21 3.93 -6.87 20.65
C ALA A 21 3.37 -7.99 21.55
N GLU A 22 3.90 -8.06 22.76
CA GLU A 22 3.45 -8.99 23.79
C GLU A 22 2.46 -8.31 24.74
N GLY A 23 1.53 -9.09 25.29
CA GLY A 23 0.63 -8.64 26.34
C GLY A 23 -0.31 -7.50 25.91
N VAL A 24 -0.64 -7.41 24.65
CA VAL A 24 -1.53 -6.37 24.11
C VAL A 24 -2.94 -6.52 24.66
N ILE A 25 -3.48 -5.44 25.26
CA ILE A 25 -4.86 -5.35 25.75
C ILE A 25 -5.72 -4.60 24.75
N SER A 26 -5.24 -3.44 24.27
CA SER A 26 -5.92 -2.63 23.28
C SER A 26 -4.92 -1.87 22.40
N VAL A 27 -5.42 -1.42 21.26
CA VAL A 27 -4.66 -0.62 20.29
C VAL A 27 -5.53 0.55 19.85
N ASP A 28 -5.00 1.75 19.96
CA ASP A 28 -5.60 2.95 19.38
C ASP A 28 -4.92 3.23 18.05
N TYR A 29 -5.66 3.10 16.97
CA TYR A 29 -5.18 3.33 15.61
C TYR A 29 -5.23 4.82 15.28
N LEU A 30 -4.06 5.40 14.93
CA LEU A 30 -3.90 6.82 14.64
C LEU A 30 -3.74 7.09 13.14
N ALA A 31 -3.30 6.08 12.38
CA ALA A 31 -3.27 6.12 10.93
C ALA A 31 -4.51 5.40 10.35
N GLU A 32 -4.89 5.74 9.13
CA GLU A 32 -5.97 5.08 8.42
C GLU A 32 -5.47 3.79 7.74
N GLU A 33 -6.32 2.76 7.71
CA GLU A 33 -6.05 1.49 7.01
C GLU A 33 -5.74 1.73 5.52
N GLY A 34 -4.63 1.17 5.04
CA GLY A 34 -4.21 1.31 3.64
C GLY A 34 -3.64 2.68 3.27
N SER A 35 -3.47 3.58 4.23
CA SER A 35 -2.93 4.92 3.95
C SER A 35 -1.41 4.92 3.86
N VAL A 36 -0.87 5.89 3.12
CA VAL A 36 0.56 6.17 3.08
C VAL A 36 0.96 6.94 4.34
N VAL A 37 1.95 6.43 5.05
CA VAL A 37 2.57 7.10 6.21
C VAL A 37 3.99 7.49 5.86
N TYR A 38 4.41 8.64 6.38
CA TYR A 38 5.75 9.20 6.20
C TYR A 38 6.57 9.09 7.47
N ASN A 39 7.88 9.21 7.36
CA ASN A 39 8.78 9.19 8.51
C ASN A 39 8.28 10.11 9.64
N ARG A 40 8.20 9.56 10.86
CA ARG A 40 7.68 10.18 12.09
C ARG A 40 6.17 10.36 12.16
N ASN A 41 5.37 9.86 11.21
CA ASN A 41 3.94 9.80 11.42
C ASN A 41 3.59 8.78 12.51
N ASN A 42 2.66 9.11 13.39
CA ASN A 42 2.12 8.18 14.36
C ASN A 42 1.26 7.14 13.64
N ILE A 43 1.46 5.86 13.98
CA ILE A 43 0.70 4.74 13.41
C ILE A 43 -0.36 4.28 14.39
N CYS A 44 0.03 3.92 15.59
CA CYS A 44 -0.87 3.46 16.64
C CYS A 44 -0.22 3.57 18.01
N GLU A 45 -1.04 3.58 19.05
CA GLU A 45 -0.64 3.46 20.43
C GLU A 45 -1.11 2.11 21.00
N VAL A 46 -0.22 1.34 21.56
CA VAL A 46 -0.47 0.01 22.09
C VAL A 46 -0.48 0.06 23.62
N TYR A 47 -1.54 -0.46 24.22
CA TYR A 47 -1.73 -0.58 25.65
C TYR A 47 -1.48 -2.03 26.06
N SER A 48 -0.50 -2.21 26.95
CA SER A 48 -0.10 -3.53 27.44
C SER A 48 -0.71 -3.87 28.82
N SER A 49 -0.50 -5.10 29.26
CA SER A 49 -1.01 -5.60 30.55
C SER A 49 -0.55 -4.73 31.72
N GLY A 50 -1.52 -4.32 32.56
CA GLY A 50 -1.33 -3.33 33.62
C GLY A 50 -2.10 -2.04 33.40
N TYR A 51 -2.38 -1.67 32.14
CA TYR A 51 -3.24 -0.55 31.83
C TYR A 51 -4.70 -0.83 32.18
N ASN A 52 -5.35 0.16 32.75
CA ASN A 52 -6.78 0.17 33.04
C ASN A 52 -7.36 1.49 32.53
N SER A 53 -8.51 1.47 31.87
CA SER A 53 -9.20 2.66 31.37
C SER A 53 -9.49 3.72 32.44
N ARG A 54 -9.57 3.31 33.73
CA ARG A 54 -9.70 4.24 34.86
C ARG A 54 -8.50 5.19 34.97
N GLU A 55 -7.32 4.76 34.53
CA GLU A 55 -6.12 5.60 34.58
C GLU A 55 -6.26 6.81 33.64
N SER A 56 -6.87 6.64 32.47
CA SER A 56 -7.17 7.73 31.54
C SER A 56 -8.25 8.67 32.11
N VAL A 57 -9.25 8.13 32.81
CA VAL A 57 -10.27 8.96 33.50
C VAL A 57 -9.60 9.80 34.59
N THR A 58 -8.72 9.20 35.40
CA THR A 58 -7.98 9.92 36.44
C THR A 58 -7.11 11.02 35.85
N LEU A 59 -6.46 10.79 34.73
CA LEU A 59 -5.69 11.82 34.03
C LEU A 59 -6.59 12.97 33.56
N GLN A 60 -7.74 12.65 32.99
CA GLN A 60 -8.72 13.66 32.57
C GLN A 60 -9.24 14.47 33.77
N ASP A 61 -9.49 13.83 34.90
CA ASP A 61 -9.91 14.50 36.12
C ASP A 61 -8.86 15.52 36.61
N TYR A 62 -7.57 15.19 36.56
CA TYR A 62 -6.51 16.17 36.88
C TYR A 62 -6.49 17.33 35.90
N ARG A 63 -6.65 17.07 34.61
CA ARG A 63 -6.70 18.13 33.57
C ARG A 63 -7.90 19.07 33.77
N ASP A 64 -9.06 18.51 34.11
CA ASP A 64 -10.25 19.30 34.39
C ASP A 64 -10.08 20.15 35.66
N GLN A 65 -9.48 19.59 36.72
CA GLN A 65 -9.18 20.37 37.95
C GLN A 65 -8.18 21.49 37.67
N ILE A 66 -7.13 21.23 36.85
CA ILE A 66 -6.19 22.29 36.46
C ILE A 66 -6.91 23.39 35.71
N LYS A 67 -7.76 23.05 34.75
CA LYS A 67 -8.54 24.00 33.94
C LYS A 67 -9.45 24.84 34.80
N GLU A 68 -10.22 24.22 35.69
CA GLU A 68 -11.13 24.92 36.60
C GLU A 68 -10.38 25.87 37.54
N TYR A 69 -9.24 25.41 38.10
CA TYR A 69 -8.45 26.24 38.99
C TYR A 69 -7.75 27.38 38.24
N GLN A 70 -7.25 27.15 37.02
CA GLN A 70 -6.76 28.24 36.16
C GLN A 70 -7.83 29.28 35.88
N GLN A 71 -9.07 28.88 35.60
CA GLN A 71 -10.17 29.80 35.37
C GLN A 71 -10.47 30.65 36.61
N SER A 72 -10.39 30.06 37.82
CA SER A 72 -10.56 30.83 39.06
C SER A 72 -9.45 31.86 39.26
N LEU A 73 -8.22 31.50 39.01
CA LEU A 73 -7.08 32.45 39.11
C LEU A 73 -7.18 33.58 38.09
N LEU A 74 -7.65 33.28 36.87
CA LEU A 74 -7.88 34.31 35.85
C LEU A 74 -9.04 35.23 36.19
N ALA A 75 -10.10 34.74 36.84
CA ALA A 75 -11.22 35.53 37.26
C ALA A 75 -10.86 36.48 38.41
N GLU A 76 -9.89 36.12 39.23
CA GLU A 76 -9.36 36.95 40.33
C GLU A 76 -8.32 37.98 39.84
N ALA A 77 -7.86 37.89 38.61
CA ALA A 77 -6.86 38.82 38.08
C ALA A 77 -7.42 40.22 37.89
N SER A 78 -6.70 41.21 38.40
CA SER A 78 -7.15 42.61 38.42
C SER A 78 -7.09 43.33 37.07
N ALA A 79 -6.40 42.76 36.07
CA ALA A 79 -6.25 43.35 34.76
C ALA A 79 -6.11 42.24 33.67
N PRO A 80 -6.59 42.51 32.45
CA PRO A 80 -6.36 41.62 31.29
C PRO A 80 -4.87 41.45 31.00
N ASP A 81 -4.49 40.25 30.55
CA ASP A 81 -3.12 39.96 30.15
C ASP A 81 -3.04 39.90 28.62
N PRO A 82 -2.40 40.89 27.96
CA PRO A 82 -2.37 40.96 26.50
C PRO A 82 -1.70 39.76 25.84
N GLN A 83 -0.76 39.08 26.54
CA GLN A 83 -0.09 37.91 26.03
C GLN A 83 -1.04 36.69 26.07
N LEU A 84 -1.81 36.54 27.15
CA LEU A 84 -2.82 35.49 27.25
C LEU A 84 -3.93 35.70 26.22
N GLU A 85 -4.41 36.92 26.03
CA GLU A 85 -5.43 37.24 25.02
C GLU A 85 -4.97 36.83 23.61
N ARG A 86 -3.70 37.08 23.28
CA ARG A 86 -3.13 36.66 22.00
C ARG A 86 -3.10 35.15 21.86
N LEU A 87 -2.67 34.41 22.89
CA LEU A 87 -2.62 32.94 22.89
C LEU A 87 -4.03 32.35 22.83
N ASP A 88 -5.00 32.93 23.52
CA ASP A 88 -6.41 32.52 23.45
C ASP A 88 -6.98 32.73 22.03
N ALA A 89 -6.67 33.88 21.42
CA ALA A 89 -7.09 34.14 20.04
C ALA A 89 -6.50 33.13 19.03
N GLU A 90 -5.23 32.77 19.21
CA GLU A 90 -4.56 31.76 18.36
C GLU A 90 -5.22 30.38 18.48
N VAL A 91 -5.50 29.92 19.70
CA VAL A 91 -6.20 28.64 19.94
C VAL A 91 -7.59 28.66 19.28
N ILE A 92 -8.35 29.76 19.44
CA ILE A 92 -9.68 29.91 18.84
C ILE A 92 -9.60 29.90 17.31
N GLU A 93 -8.62 30.56 16.72
CA GLU A 93 -8.43 30.59 15.28
C GLU A 93 -8.15 29.17 14.73
N LYS A 94 -7.20 28.44 15.34
CA LYS A 94 -6.89 27.08 14.92
C LYS A 94 -8.07 26.12 15.10
N ALA A 95 -8.83 26.26 16.17
CA ALA A 95 -10.05 25.48 16.37
C ALA A 95 -11.14 25.78 15.33
N LYS A 96 -11.26 27.04 14.88
CA LYS A 96 -12.17 27.41 13.78
C LYS A 96 -11.74 26.84 12.44
N GLU A 97 -10.44 26.84 12.14
CA GLU A 97 -9.89 26.24 10.92
C GLU A 97 -10.24 24.75 10.84
N ILE A 98 -10.04 23.98 11.92
CA ILE A 98 -10.43 22.57 11.99
C ILE A 98 -11.93 22.39 11.78
N ARG A 99 -12.75 23.20 12.43
CA ARG A 99 -14.22 23.13 12.26
C ARG A 99 -14.64 23.40 10.82
N GLN A 100 -13.99 24.33 10.13
CA GLN A 100 -14.25 24.59 8.72
C GLN A 100 -13.86 23.42 7.82
N MET A 101 -12.75 22.74 8.13
CA MET A 101 -12.32 21.56 7.40
C MET A 101 -13.29 20.38 7.57
N ILE A 102 -13.80 20.16 8.79
CA ILE A 102 -14.84 19.15 9.05
C ILE A 102 -16.13 19.47 8.27
N ALA A 103 -16.44 20.75 8.07
CA ALA A 103 -17.62 21.20 7.31
C ALA A 103 -17.45 21.11 5.77
N GLY A 104 -16.32 20.61 5.24
CA GLY A 104 -16.13 20.31 3.83
C GLY A 104 -15.14 21.19 3.07
N THR A 105 -14.29 21.96 3.75
CA THR A 105 -13.16 22.66 3.13
C THR A 105 -11.98 21.70 2.95
N ASN A 106 -11.34 21.71 1.78
CA ASN A 106 -10.15 20.90 1.51
C ASN A 106 -8.96 21.37 2.37
N GLY A 107 -8.24 20.42 2.98
CA GLY A 107 -7.06 20.73 3.77
C GLY A 107 -6.44 19.46 4.41
N ASN A 108 -5.25 19.61 4.98
CA ASN A 108 -4.58 18.53 5.70
C ASN A 108 -4.99 18.58 7.19
N MET A 109 -5.96 17.72 7.58
CA MET A 109 -6.50 17.64 8.93
C MET A 109 -5.40 17.38 9.98
N LEU A 110 -4.50 16.42 9.74
CA LEU A 110 -3.40 16.09 10.65
C LEU A 110 -2.47 17.29 10.93
N ASN A 111 -2.20 18.09 9.90
CA ASN A 111 -1.39 19.29 10.09
C ASN A 111 -2.12 20.34 10.93
N GLN A 112 -3.42 20.52 10.74
CA GLN A 112 -4.23 21.48 11.52
C GLN A 112 -4.41 21.04 12.96
N GLU A 113 -4.63 19.75 13.22
CA GLU A 113 -4.64 19.21 14.58
C GLU A 113 -3.32 19.49 15.30
N ARG A 114 -2.18 19.30 14.62
CA ARG A 114 -0.86 19.59 15.19
C ARG A 114 -0.64 21.07 15.47
N LEU A 115 -1.16 21.96 14.61
CA LEU A 115 -1.10 23.41 14.85
C LEU A 115 -1.97 23.82 16.03
N LEU A 116 -3.16 23.25 16.17
CA LEU A 116 -4.02 23.48 17.32
C LEU A 116 -3.36 22.98 18.63
N ASP A 117 -2.81 21.77 18.61
CA ASP A 117 -2.10 21.20 19.77
C ASP A 117 -0.92 22.07 20.19
N THR A 118 -0.15 22.58 19.22
CA THR A 118 0.94 23.53 19.47
C THR A 118 0.44 24.82 20.14
N ALA A 119 -0.67 25.38 19.67
CA ALA A 119 -1.25 26.59 20.23
C ALA A 119 -1.78 26.36 21.67
N ILE A 120 -2.46 25.23 21.90
CA ILE A 120 -2.92 24.83 23.24
C ILE A 120 -1.73 24.66 24.19
N THR A 121 -0.68 23.97 23.75
CA THR A 121 0.54 23.74 24.55
C THR A 121 1.23 25.05 24.91
N ALA A 122 1.35 26.00 23.97
CA ALA A 122 1.94 27.30 24.22
C ALA A 122 1.12 28.10 25.28
N ARG A 123 -0.20 28.06 25.18
CA ARG A 123 -1.10 28.65 26.18
C ARG A 123 -0.92 28.02 27.57
N GLN A 124 -0.89 26.71 27.64
CA GLN A 124 -0.71 25.99 28.92
C GLN A 124 0.66 26.29 29.57
N GLN A 125 1.73 26.29 28.78
CA GLN A 125 3.07 26.65 29.26
C GLN A 125 3.11 28.09 29.80
N PHE A 126 2.45 29.04 29.13
CA PHE A 126 2.35 30.40 29.59
C PHE A 126 1.63 30.49 30.95
N LEU A 127 0.47 29.82 31.11
CA LEU A 127 -0.26 29.79 32.38
C LEU A 127 0.53 29.12 33.48
N GLN A 128 1.22 28.04 33.21
CA GLN A 128 2.08 27.36 34.17
C GLN A 128 3.22 28.27 34.64
N GLN A 129 3.82 29.02 33.73
CA GLN A 129 4.89 29.96 34.07
C GLN A 129 4.34 31.17 34.87
N LYS A 130 3.21 31.73 34.43
CA LYS A 130 2.57 32.88 35.09
C LYS A 130 2.19 32.59 36.54
N TYR A 131 1.67 31.40 36.80
CA TYR A 131 1.24 30.97 38.12
C TYR A 131 2.22 29.98 38.80
N SER A 132 3.50 30.04 38.43
CA SER A 132 4.52 29.10 38.91
C SER A 132 4.73 29.12 40.43
N THR A 133 4.34 30.19 41.12
CA THR A 133 4.40 30.31 42.57
C THR A 133 3.16 29.80 43.30
N ASP A 134 2.09 29.46 42.57
CA ASP A 134 0.87 28.90 43.16
C ASP A 134 1.08 27.45 43.55
N GLN A 135 1.04 27.18 44.85
CA GLN A 135 1.31 25.83 45.39
C GLN A 135 0.24 24.79 45.02
N ARG A 136 -1.03 25.21 44.88
CA ARG A 136 -2.11 24.30 44.53
C ARG A 136 -2.02 23.90 43.04
N LEU A 137 -1.79 24.85 42.17
CA LEU A 137 -1.63 24.59 40.76
C LEU A 137 -0.37 23.74 40.50
N SER A 138 0.73 24.00 41.20
CA SER A 138 1.95 23.21 41.10
C SER A 138 1.71 21.73 41.47
N ARG A 139 0.97 21.47 42.55
CA ARG A 139 0.60 20.11 42.95
C ARG A 139 -0.25 19.39 41.89
N LEU A 140 -1.25 20.08 41.33
CA LEU A 140 -2.09 19.52 40.27
C LEU A 140 -1.28 19.16 39.05
N TYR A 141 -0.30 19.95 38.66
CA TYR A 141 0.61 19.61 37.55
C TYR A 141 1.55 18.44 37.89
N ASP A 142 2.00 18.33 39.14
CA ASP A 142 2.82 17.21 39.58
C ASP A 142 2.01 15.89 39.57
N ASP A 143 0.74 15.95 40.01
CA ASP A 143 -0.18 14.80 39.99
C ASP A 143 -0.51 14.39 38.54
N GLU A 144 -0.79 15.35 37.65
CA GLU A 144 -0.99 15.10 36.22
C GLU A 144 0.24 14.40 35.60
N ARG A 145 1.44 14.94 35.83
CA ARG A 145 2.68 14.40 35.31
C ARG A 145 2.96 12.99 35.84
N ALA A 146 2.72 12.74 37.10
CA ALA A 146 2.88 11.43 37.71
C ALA A 146 1.91 10.41 37.07
N GLN A 147 0.68 10.84 36.80
CA GLN A 147 -0.33 10.01 36.14
C GLN A 147 0.01 9.74 34.68
N GLU A 148 0.51 10.73 33.93
CA GLU A 148 1.02 10.56 32.58
C GLU A 148 2.18 9.55 32.51
N GLN A 149 3.15 9.69 33.41
CA GLN A 149 4.28 8.74 33.49
C GLN A 149 3.81 7.32 33.82
N ARG A 150 2.80 7.18 34.67
CA ARG A 150 2.21 5.90 35.01
C ARG A 150 1.53 5.26 33.78
N ILE A 151 0.74 6.01 33.04
CA ILE A 151 0.12 5.53 31.79
C ILE A 151 1.22 5.19 30.77
N ALA A 152 2.21 6.05 30.59
CA ALA A 152 3.31 5.84 29.66
C ALA A 152 4.13 4.57 29.94
N SER A 153 4.12 4.08 31.19
CA SER A 153 4.78 2.79 31.54
C SER A 153 4.10 1.57 30.94
N TRP A 154 2.82 1.68 30.54
CA TRP A 154 2.02 0.60 29.94
C TRP A 154 1.69 0.86 28.48
N THR A 155 2.06 1.99 27.93
CA THR A 155 1.76 2.36 26.55
C THR A 155 3.02 2.43 25.71
N LYS A 156 2.88 2.10 24.43
CA LYS A 156 3.95 2.23 23.45
C LYS A 156 3.41 2.85 22.18
N MET A 157 3.97 4.01 21.83
CA MET A 157 3.70 4.66 20.56
C MET A 157 4.54 4.01 19.44
N TYR A 158 3.87 3.60 18.37
CA TYR A 158 4.51 3.15 17.14
C TYR A 158 4.45 4.26 16.10
N ILE A 159 5.60 4.60 15.57
CA ILE A 159 5.79 5.65 14.57
C ILE A 159 6.42 5.07 13.30
N ALA A 160 6.07 5.62 12.16
CA ALA A 160 6.68 5.25 10.89
C ALA A 160 8.15 5.70 10.84
N THR A 161 9.02 4.83 10.35
CA THR A 161 10.46 5.10 10.19
C THR A 161 10.84 5.48 8.77
N GLN A 162 9.96 5.22 7.83
CA GLN A 162 10.11 5.52 6.40
C GLN A 162 8.74 5.65 5.75
N GLU A 163 8.71 6.13 4.51
CA GLU A 163 7.50 6.13 3.70
C GLU A 163 7.07 4.70 3.39
N SER A 164 5.81 4.38 3.66
CA SER A 164 5.22 3.06 3.44
C SER A 164 3.69 3.11 3.52
N ILE A 165 3.03 2.10 3.01
CA ILE A 165 1.60 1.89 3.25
C ILE A 165 1.45 1.14 4.57
N VAL A 166 0.58 1.60 5.45
CA VAL A 166 0.27 0.90 6.70
C VAL A 166 -0.99 0.06 6.54
N SER A 167 -0.98 -1.15 7.07
CA SER A 167 -2.16 -2.01 7.15
C SER A 167 -2.25 -2.67 8.52
N PHE A 168 -3.43 -2.62 9.10
CA PHE A 168 -3.75 -3.31 10.36
C PHE A 168 -4.33 -4.71 10.13
N TYR A 169 -4.56 -5.06 8.86
CA TYR A 169 -4.94 -6.40 8.46
C TYR A 169 -3.71 -7.30 8.35
N SER A 170 -3.73 -8.46 9.00
CA SER A 170 -2.71 -9.49 8.95
C SER A 170 -3.34 -10.81 8.49
N ASP A 171 -2.75 -11.46 7.51
CA ASP A 171 -3.17 -12.79 7.05
C ASP A 171 -2.27 -13.91 7.57
N GLY A 172 -1.18 -13.57 8.24
CA GLY A 172 -0.22 -14.48 8.86
C GLY A 172 0.83 -15.04 7.91
N TYR A 173 0.87 -14.62 6.64
CA TYR A 173 1.91 -15.02 5.68
C TYR A 173 3.14 -14.11 5.75
N GLU A 174 2.98 -12.89 6.22
CA GLU A 174 3.99 -11.83 6.25
C GLU A 174 5.27 -12.20 7.01
N TYR A 175 5.21 -13.16 7.92
CA TYR A 175 6.38 -13.61 8.69
C TYR A 175 7.31 -14.54 7.92
N GLY A 176 6.82 -15.26 6.92
CA GLY A 176 7.60 -16.24 6.17
C GLY A 176 7.66 -15.97 4.67
N LEU A 177 6.66 -15.26 4.14
CA LEU A 177 6.54 -14.97 2.73
C LEU A 177 6.70 -13.47 2.46
N ASN A 178 7.86 -13.07 1.99
CA ASN A 178 8.19 -11.68 1.63
C ASN A 178 9.18 -11.64 0.46
N MET A 179 9.48 -10.44 -0.06
CA MET A 179 10.35 -10.26 -1.22
C MET A 179 11.79 -10.74 -1.03
N ASN A 180 12.25 -10.97 0.21
CA ASN A 180 13.57 -11.53 0.48
C ASN A 180 13.59 -13.07 0.46
N THR A 181 12.44 -13.72 0.68
CA THR A 181 12.35 -15.18 0.84
C THR A 181 11.69 -15.89 -0.36
N TYR A 182 10.88 -15.19 -1.16
CA TYR A 182 9.97 -15.81 -2.14
C TYR A 182 10.69 -16.61 -3.24
N LEU A 183 11.93 -16.28 -3.56
CA LEU A 183 12.71 -17.01 -4.58
C LEU A 183 13.10 -18.43 -4.13
N GLY A 184 13.11 -18.69 -2.83
CA GLY A 184 13.53 -19.97 -2.26
C GLY A 184 12.43 -21.03 -2.21
N PHE A 185 11.16 -20.68 -2.40
CA PHE A 185 10.06 -21.63 -2.29
C PHE A 185 10.00 -22.61 -3.47
N THR A 186 9.72 -23.86 -3.15
CA THR A 186 9.47 -24.93 -4.12
C THR A 186 8.02 -24.91 -4.62
N PRO A 187 7.70 -25.53 -5.78
CA PRO A 187 6.31 -25.64 -6.24
C PRO A 187 5.37 -26.27 -5.21
N ALA A 188 5.82 -27.29 -4.48
CA ALA A 188 5.03 -27.96 -3.45
C ALA A 188 4.72 -27.04 -2.25
N GLU A 189 5.65 -26.19 -1.84
CA GLU A 189 5.44 -25.21 -0.77
C GLU A 189 4.47 -24.12 -1.22
N VAL A 190 4.62 -23.61 -2.44
CA VAL A 190 3.68 -22.62 -3.01
C VAL A 190 2.27 -23.21 -3.13
N ARG A 191 2.16 -24.50 -3.54
CA ARG A 191 0.87 -25.20 -3.59
C ARG A 191 0.22 -25.28 -2.21
N ARG A 192 0.97 -25.56 -1.16
CA ARG A 192 0.47 -25.57 0.22
C ARG A 192 0.00 -24.18 0.65
N MET A 193 0.78 -23.13 0.35
CA MET A 193 0.42 -21.76 0.63
C MET A 193 -0.86 -21.34 -0.10
N TYR A 194 -0.99 -21.69 -1.37
CA TYR A 194 -2.21 -21.43 -2.14
C TYR A 194 -3.45 -22.09 -1.50
N ASN A 195 -3.28 -23.30 -0.97
CA ASN A 195 -4.33 -24.05 -0.27
C ASN A 195 -4.57 -23.58 1.18
N GLY A 196 -3.97 -22.47 1.61
CA GLY A 196 -4.20 -21.86 2.92
C GLY A 196 -3.26 -22.31 4.02
N GLN A 197 -2.25 -23.12 3.74
CA GLN A 197 -1.24 -23.48 4.74
C GLN A 197 -0.24 -22.33 4.89
N LYS A 198 -0.29 -21.65 6.01
CA LYS A 198 0.60 -20.53 6.33
C LYS A 198 2.03 -21.02 6.60
N PRO A 199 3.05 -20.18 6.32
CA PRO A 199 4.42 -20.45 6.77
C PRO A 199 4.48 -20.61 8.29
N GLU A 200 5.33 -21.50 8.78
CA GLU A 200 5.49 -21.70 10.21
C GLU A 200 6.09 -20.46 10.87
N LEU A 201 5.44 -20.03 11.99
CA LEU A 201 5.97 -18.93 12.79
C LEU A 201 7.24 -19.38 13.54
N SER A 202 8.26 -18.50 13.56
CA SER A 202 9.44 -18.73 14.40
C SER A 202 9.05 -18.78 15.89
N THR A 203 9.87 -19.43 16.72
CA THR A 203 9.64 -19.50 18.16
C THR A 203 9.65 -18.13 18.83
N THR A 204 10.36 -17.15 18.25
CA THR A 204 10.42 -15.75 18.72
C THR A 204 9.12 -14.98 18.53
N GLN A 205 8.22 -15.48 17.69
CA GLN A 205 6.92 -14.85 17.39
C GLN A 205 5.77 -15.50 18.18
N LYS A 206 6.02 -16.63 18.84
CA LYS A 206 5.01 -17.26 19.69
C LYS A 206 4.66 -16.38 20.87
N GLY A 207 3.36 -16.17 21.10
CA GLY A 207 2.85 -15.33 22.18
C GLY A 207 2.80 -13.83 21.89
N LYS A 208 3.20 -13.40 20.70
CA LYS A 208 3.06 -12.03 20.23
C LYS A 208 1.81 -11.85 19.39
N THR A 209 1.26 -10.64 19.45
CA THR A 209 0.12 -10.22 18.61
C THR A 209 0.63 -9.28 17.53
N THR A 210 0.31 -9.58 16.28
CA THR A 210 0.57 -8.67 15.17
C THR A 210 -0.33 -7.44 15.31
N ILE A 211 0.25 -6.25 15.31
CA ILE A 211 -0.45 -4.98 15.50
C ILE A 211 -0.72 -4.33 14.16
N TYR A 212 0.29 -4.24 13.32
CA TYR A 212 0.21 -3.70 11.97
C TYR A 212 1.37 -4.24 11.13
N ARG A 213 1.30 -3.99 9.86
CA ARG A 213 2.39 -4.21 8.91
C ARG A 213 2.61 -2.95 8.08
N THR A 214 3.84 -2.73 7.64
CA THR A 214 4.17 -1.72 6.63
C THR A 214 4.46 -2.42 5.32
N ILE A 215 4.01 -1.84 4.22
CA ILE A 215 4.17 -2.37 2.86
C ILE A 215 4.87 -1.31 2.02
N GLN A 216 5.92 -1.72 1.27
CA GLN A 216 6.57 -0.86 0.29
C GLN A 216 5.76 -0.88 -1.01
N ASP A 217 5.40 0.32 -1.50
CA ASP A 217 4.73 0.44 -2.78
C ASP A 217 5.67 0.17 -3.95
N GLY A 218 5.12 -0.33 -5.05
CA GLY A 218 5.89 -0.57 -6.28
C GLY A 218 6.91 -1.71 -6.20
N ASN A 219 6.87 -2.55 -5.15
CA ASN A 219 7.75 -3.70 -5.01
C ASN A 219 7.00 -4.90 -4.44
N TRP A 220 6.54 -5.77 -5.31
CA TRP A 220 5.85 -6.99 -4.92
C TRP A 220 6.07 -8.10 -5.96
N GLY A 221 5.66 -9.30 -5.67
CA GLY A 221 5.87 -10.45 -6.55
C GLY A 221 4.66 -11.36 -6.64
N VAL A 222 4.72 -12.26 -7.62
CA VAL A 222 3.73 -13.31 -7.83
C VAL A 222 4.44 -14.64 -7.98
N LEU A 223 4.01 -15.64 -7.21
CA LEU A 223 4.39 -17.04 -7.34
C LEU A 223 3.26 -17.73 -8.10
N LEU A 224 3.47 -17.99 -9.40
CA LEU A 224 2.46 -18.59 -10.28
C LEU A 224 2.74 -20.06 -10.52
N LEU A 225 1.79 -20.91 -10.19
CA LEU A 225 1.81 -22.36 -10.44
C LEU A 225 0.99 -22.68 -11.68
N VAL A 226 1.66 -23.12 -12.74
CA VAL A 226 1.05 -23.51 -14.02
C VAL A 226 1.21 -25.01 -14.24
N LYS A 227 0.12 -25.67 -14.65
CA LYS A 227 0.13 -27.10 -15.00
C LYS A 227 0.50 -27.38 -16.46
N ASP A 228 0.61 -26.32 -17.26
CA ASP A 228 0.96 -26.47 -18.68
C ASP A 228 2.45 -26.84 -18.83
N SER A 229 2.69 -27.95 -19.49
CA SER A 229 4.04 -28.45 -19.73
C SER A 229 4.78 -27.78 -20.90
N ASN A 230 4.08 -27.02 -21.74
CA ASN A 230 4.62 -26.47 -22.98
C ASN A 230 5.19 -25.06 -22.83
N TRP A 231 4.81 -24.34 -21.77
CA TRP A 231 5.34 -22.99 -21.55
C TRP A 231 6.76 -23.01 -21.01
N THR A 232 7.63 -22.26 -21.64
CA THR A 232 9.01 -22.03 -21.19
C THR A 232 9.22 -20.54 -20.98
N PRO A 233 8.94 -20.01 -19.76
CA PRO A 233 9.16 -18.60 -19.45
C PRO A 233 10.64 -18.25 -19.55
N VAL A 234 10.93 -17.04 -20.02
CA VAL A 234 12.29 -16.54 -20.18
C VAL A 234 12.61 -15.59 -19.02
N ASP A 235 13.69 -15.90 -18.30
CA ASP A 235 14.16 -15.04 -17.21
C ASP A 235 14.50 -13.64 -17.72
N GLY A 236 14.04 -12.60 -16.99
CA GLY A 236 14.21 -11.21 -17.37
C GLY A 236 13.16 -10.68 -18.37
N GLN A 237 12.33 -11.53 -18.96
CA GLN A 237 11.26 -11.10 -19.86
C GLN A 237 10.03 -10.65 -19.08
N SER A 238 9.40 -9.59 -19.56
CA SER A 238 8.15 -9.08 -18.98
C SER A 238 6.94 -9.66 -19.73
N TYR A 239 5.94 -10.03 -18.95
CA TYR A 239 4.65 -10.55 -19.41
C TYR A 239 3.52 -9.74 -18.77
N GLU A 240 2.37 -9.69 -19.44
CA GLU A 240 1.15 -9.23 -18.79
C GLU A 240 0.59 -10.33 -17.90
N LEU A 241 0.34 -9.99 -16.64
CA LEU A 241 -0.41 -10.80 -15.68
C LEU A 241 -1.79 -10.20 -15.48
N MET A 242 -2.82 -10.99 -15.72
CA MET A 242 -4.18 -10.71 -15.32
C MET A 242 -4.49 -11.51 -14.04
N LEU A 243 -4.78 -10.80 -12.95
CA LEU A 243 -5.11 -11.40 -11.65
C LEU A 243 -6.63 -11.45 -11.52
N GLU A 244 -7.19 -12.65 -11.53
CA GLU A 244 -8.63 -12.88 -11.47
C GLU A 244 -9.11 -12.95 -10.01
N LYS A 245 -9.54 -11.82 -9.44
CA LYS A 245 -10.25 -11.79 -8.14
C LYS A 245 -10.92 -10.43 -7.96
N PHE A 246 -12.25 -10.41 -7.72
CA PHE A 246 -13.09 -9.21 -7.59
C PHE A 246 -13.18 -8.36 -8.86
N GLU A 247 -12.13 -7.64 -9.17
CA GLU A 247 -11.93 -6.93 -10.45
C GLU A 247 -10.64 -7.44 -11.07
N ASP A 248 -10.66 -7.74 -12.35
CA ASP A 248 -9.48 -8.23 -13.06
C ASP A 248 -8.42 -7.12 -13.07
N THR A 249 -7.28 -7.43 -12.48
CA THR A 249 -6.15 -6.51 -12.40
C THR A 249 -5.08 -6.92 -13.40
N HIS A 250 -4.74 -6.02 -14.30
CA HIS A 250 -3.70 -6.21 -15.31
C HIS A 250 -2.41 -5.51 -14.90
N VAL A 251 -1.32 -6.25 -14.80
CA VAL A 251 0.00 -5.71 -14.45
C VAL A 251 1.10 -6.28 -15.33
N MET A 252 2.12 -5.47 -15.61
CA MET A 252 3.36 -5.98 -16.21
C MET A 252 4.24 -6.59 -15.14
N ALA A 253 4.63 -7.84 -15.35
CA ALA A 253 5.44 -8.61 -14.41
C ALA A 253 6.66 -9.21 -15.11
N THR A 254 7.82 -9.08 -14.50
CA THR A 254 9.08 -9.60 -15.04
C THR A 254 9.39 -10.95 -14.40
N VAL A 255 9.70 -11.94 -15.23
CA VAL A 255 10.14 -13.27 -14.75
C VAL A 255 11.51 -13.14 -14.10
N VAL A 256 11.62 -13.54 -12.85
CA VAL A 256 12.89 -13.60 -12.12
C VAL A 256 13.51 -14.99 -12.26
N SER A 257 12.71 -16.04 -12.14
CA SER A 257 13.15 -17.41 -12.32
C SER A 257 11.96 -18.36 -12.46
N SER A 258 12.21 -19.54 -12.98
CA SER A 258 11.22 -20.61 -13.06
C SER A 258 11.78 -21.97 -12.63
N THR A 259 10.92 -22.86 -12.12
CA THR A 259 11.30 -24.20 -11.67
C THR A 259 10.16 -25.17 -11.94
N ARG A 260 10.48 -26.33 -12.54
CA ARG A 260 9.52 -27.42 -12.72
C ARG A 260 9.77 -28.52 -11.69
N SER A 261 8.74 -28.94 -11.00
CA SER A 261 8.78 -30.07 -10.08
C SER A 261 7.37 -30.60 -9.82
N GLY A 262 7.24 -31.91 -9.69
CA GLY A 262 5.96 -32.53 -9.34
C GLY A 262 4.83 -32.33 -10.37
N GLY A 263 5.15 -32.09 -11.64
CA GLY A 263 4.17 -31.84 -12.69
C GLY A 263 3.64 -30.42 -12.75
N GLU A 264 4.21 -29.49 -11.97
CA GLU A 264 3.88 -28.09 -11.98
C GLU A 264 5.10 -27.23 -12.35
N LEU A 265 4.83 -26.12 -13.05
CA LEU A 265 5.79 -25.07 -13.32
C LEU A 265 5.53 -23.93 -12.35
N LEU A 266 6.50 -23.63 -11.50
CA LEU A 266 6.49 -22.43 -10.68
C LEU A 266 7.25 -21.32 -11.41
N VAL A 267 6.57 -20.21 -11.69
CA VAL A 267 7.18 -19.00 -12.23
C VAL A 267 7.14 -17.91 -11.17
N ARG A 268 8.28 -17.29 -10.93
CA ARG A 268 8.45 -16.22 -9.94
C ARG A 268 8.55 -14.90 -10.66
N PHE A 269 7.59 -14.04 -10.42
CA PHE A 269 7.51 -12.71 -11.02
C PHE A 269 7.84 -11.62 -10.01
N GLN A 270 8.43 -10.54 -10.52
CA GLN A 270 8.54 -9.26 -9.84
C GLN A 270 7.66 -8.23 -10.55
N VAL A 271 6.96 -7.40 -9.77
CA VAL A 271 6.05 -6.36 -10.24
C VAL A 271 6.44 -5.04 -9.62
N SER A 272 6.52 -3.98 -10.44
CA SER A 272 6.83 -2.62 -10.01
C SER A 272 5.62 -1.68 -10.10
N ALA A 273 4.43 -2.21 -10.33
CA ALA A 273 3.18 -1.46 -10.28
C ALA A 273 2.77 -1.18 -8.83
N PRO A 274 1.87 -0.21 -8.58
CA PRO A 274 1.31 0.03 -7.26
C PRO A 274 0.73 -1.24 -6.63
N VAL A 275 0.88 -1.38 -5.30
CA VAL A 275 0.46 -2.56 -4.54
C VAL A 275 -1.03 -2.55 -4.17
N ASP A 276 -1.72 -1.41 -4.30
CA ASP A 276 -3.11 -1.24 -3.89
C ASP A 276 -4.05 -2.37 -4.33
N PRO A 277 -4.03 -2.83 -5.61
CA PRO A 277 -4.95 -3.87 -6.05
C PRO A 277 -4.77 -5.20 -5.32
N VAL A 278 -3.57 -5.45 -4.80
CA VAL A 278 -3.20 -6.71 -4.14
C VAL A 278 -2.94 -6.56 -2.63
N LEU A 279 -3.22 -5.38 -2.07
CA LEU A 279 -2.94 -5.07 -0.66
C LEU A 279 -3.57 -6.08 0.29
N TYR A 280 -4.77 -6.53 0.00
CA TYR A 280 -5.53 -7.51 0.81
C TYR A 280 -5.66 -8.89 0.14
N MET A 281 -5.06 -9.06 -1.04
CA MET A 281 -5.12 -10.30 -1.80
C MET A 281 -3.88 -11.15 -1.51
N ARG A 282 -4.05 -12.40 -1.08
CA ARG A 282 -2.93 -13.34 -0.92
C ARG A 282 -2.91 -14.41 -2.00
N THR A 283 -4.06 -14.89 -2.41
CA THR A 283 -4.19 -15.93 -3.42
C THR A 283 -5.25 -15.56 -4.44
N CYS A 284 -4.98 -15.87 -5.69
CA CYS A 284 -5.93 -15.70 -6.80
C CYS A 284 -5.61 -16.71 -7.90
N THR A 285 -6.46 -16.76 -8.92
CA THR A 285 -6.09 -17.33 -10.20
C THR A 285 -5.45 -16.22 -11.04
N ALA A 286 -4.41 -16.53 -11.78
CA ALA A 286 -3.77 -15.58 -12.68
C ALA A 286 -3.61 -16.19 -14.09
N GLU A 287 -3.69 -15.31 -15.08
CA GLU A 287 -3.44 -15.63 -16.47
C GLU A 287 -2.25 -14.80 -16.98
N VAL A 288 -1.30 -15.47 -17.61
CA VAL A 288 -0.14 -14.84 -18.26
C VAL A 288 -0.38 -14.78 -19.74
N GLY A 289 -0.28 -13.57 -20.33
CA GLY A 289 -0.31 -13.39 -21.78
C GLY A 289 1.07 -13.07 -22.34
N GLU A 290 1.45 -13.69 -23.44
CA GLU A 290 2.56 -13.22 -24.25
C GLU A 290 2.08 -12.05 -25.13
N TYR A 291 2.72 -10.90 -25.01
CA TYR A 291 2.48 -9.80 -25.93
C TYR A 291 3.24 -10.04 -27.22
N ILE A 292 2.49 -10.22 -28.29
CA ILE A 292 3.03 -10.06 -29.63
C ILE A 292 2.53 -8.70 -30.13
N THR A 293 3.43 -7.77 -30.33
CA THR A 293 3.14 -6.51 -31.01
C THR A 293 2.96 -6.84 -32.48
N ALA A 294 1.73 -6.92 -32.93
CA ALA A 294 1.38 -7.25 -34.31
C ALA A 294 0.35 -6.25 -34.84
N LEU A 295 0.42 -5.97 -36.13
CA LEU A 295 -0.60 -5.23 -36.82
C LEU A 295 -1.71 -6.19 -37.25
N LYS A 296 -2.96 -5.81 -36.96
CA LYS A 296 -4.13 -6.58 -37.34
C LYS A 296 -4.55 -6.16 -38.75
N VAL A 297 -4.64 -7.10 -39.65
CA VAL A 297 -5.13 -6.92 -41.01
C VAL A 297 -6.21 -7.94 -41.36
N PRO A 298 -7.22 -7.63 -42.19
CA PRO A 298 -8.18 -8.63 -42.68
C PRO A 298 -7.44 -9.76 -43.41
N ALA A 299 -7.90 -11.01 -43.28
CA ALA A 299 -7.30 -12.15 -43.94
C ALA A 299 -7.26 -11.99 -45.47
N LYS A 300 -8.26 -11.29 -46.01
CA LYS A 300 -8.37 -10.91 -47.45
C LYS A 300 -7.36 -9.88 -47.90
N ALA A 301 -6.60 -9.24 -46.98
CA ALA A 301 -5.52 -8.30 -47.32
C ALA A 301 -4.17 -9.01 -47.51
N ILE A 302 -4.06 -10.27 -47.12
CA ILE A 302 -2.84 -11.03 -47.30
C ILE A 302 -2.73 -11.47 -48.76
N PHE A 303 -1.63 -11.12 -49.39
CA PHE A 303 -1.31 -11.44 -50.77
C PHE A 303 0.08 -12.05 -50.86
N GLU A 304 0.21 -13.15 -51.56
CA GLU A 304 1.49 -13.81 -51.78
C GLU A 304 2.15 -13.28 -53.06
N GLN A 305 3.37 -12.76 -52.93
CA GLN A 305 4.18 -12.31 -54.06
C GLN A 305 5.60 -12.88 -53.92
N SER A 306 6.08 -13.55 -54.94
CA SER A 306 7.43 -14.13 -54.96
C SER A 306 7.74 -15.07 -53.79
N ASN A 307 6.76 -15.89 -53.42
CA ASN A 307 6.82 -16.83 -52.28
C ASN A 307 6.93 -16.19 -50.90
N MET A 308 6.51 -14.94 -50.78
CA MET A 308 6.44 -14.21 -49.53
C MET A 308 5.01 -13.70 -49.29
N ASP A 309 4.50 -13.93 -48.10
CA ASP A 309 3.27 -13.30 -47.66
C ASP A 309 3.50 -11.80 -47.44
N GLY A 310 2.53 -10.99 -47.81
CA GLY A 310 2.61 -9.55 -47.64
C GLY A 310 1.27 -8.87 -47.75
N VAL A 311 1.28 -7.57 -47.55
CA VAL A 311 0.11 -6.69 -47.74
C VAL A 311 0.44 -5.64 -48.80
N VAL A 312 -0.57 -5.28 -49.57
CA VAL A 312 -0.44 -4.15 -50.53
C VAL A 312 -0.99 -2.90 -49.89
N VAL A 313 -0.10 -1.98 -49.54
CA VAL A 313 -0.49 -0.69 -48.98
C VAL A 313 -0.81 0.29 -50.10
N VAL A 314 -1.91 1.03 -49.96
CA VAL A 314 -2.42 1.97 -50.95
C VAL A 314 -2.27 3.41 -50.41
N ASN A 315 -1.46 4.22 -51.10
CA ASN A 315 -1.26 5.62 -50.79
C ASN A 315 -1.66 6.47 -52.04
N GLY A 316 -2.91 6.95 -52.03
CA GLY A 316 -3.45 7.67 -53.20
C GLY A 316 -3.39 6.82 -54.47
N ASN A 317 -2.62 7.20 -55.46
CA ASN A 317 -2.45 6.47 -56.71
C ASN A 317 -1.27 5.48 -56.72
N SER A 318 -0.49 5.40 -55.65
CA SER A 318 0.61 4.46 -55.53
C SER A 318 0.23 3.25 -54.69
N GLN A 319 0.74 2.08 -55.10
CA GLN A 319 0.59 0.83 -54.36
C GLN A 319 1.96 0.21 -54.12
N GLY A 320 2.19 -0.27 -52.92
CA GLY A 320 3.44 -0.91 -52.55
C GLY A 320 3.21 -2.23 -51.84
N PHE A 321 3.87 -3.32 -52.25
CA PHE A 321 3.88 -4.56 -51.57
C PHE A 321 4.84 -4.51 -50.38
N ILE A 322 4.37 -4.86 -49.19
CA ILE A 322 5.17 -4.92 -47.97
C ILE A 322 5.16 -6.38 -47.49
N PRO A 323 6.32 -7.06 -47.53
CA PRO A 323 6.44 -8.40 -46.99
C PRO A 323 6.17 -8.42 -45.50
N VAL A 324 5.42 -9.41 -45.02
CA VAL A 324 5.07 -9.58 -43.62
C VAL A 324 5.32 -11.02 -43.16
N ASN A 325 5.66 -11.14 -41.87
CA ASN A 325 5.59 -12.41 -41.16
C ASN A 325 4.20 -12.55 -40.57
N ILE A 326 3.50 -13.66 -40.86
CA ILE A 326 2.22 -13.95 -40.23
C ILE A 326 2.51 -14.57 -38.86
N LEU A 327 2.09 -13.89 -37.81
CA LEU A 327 2.26 -14.33 -36.43
C LEU A 327 1.09 -15.20 -35.96
N LEU A 328 -0.15 -14.84 -36.36
CA LEU A 328 -1.34 -15.59 -36.03
C LEU A 328 -2.45 -15.35 -37.07
N ARG A 329 -3.28 -16.39 -37.31
CA ARG A 329 -4.53 -16.31 -38.06
C ARG A 329 -5.69 -16.58 -37.10
N ASP A 330 -6.62 -15.62 -36.99
CA ASP A 330 -7.78 -15.72 -36.11
C ASP A 330 -9.06 -15.35 -36.90
N GLY A 331 -9.75 -16.36 -37.41
CA GLY A 331 -10.95 -16.18 -38.22
C GLY A 331 -10.69 -15.34 -39.47
N ASP A 332 -11.39 -14.20 -39.55
CA ASP A 332 -11.27 -13.25 -40.68
C ASP A 332 -10.11 -12.24 -40.50
N ASP A 333 -9.37 -12.34 -39.45
CA ASP A 333 -8.27 -11.47 -39.09
C ASP A 333 -6.91 -12.20 -39.11
N VAL A 334 -5.87 -11.49 -39.55
CA VAL A 334 -4.47 -11.98 -39.54
C VAL A 334 -3.62 -10.94 -38.84
N TYR A 335 -2.77 -11.41 -37.98
CA TYR A 335 -1.85 -10.58 -37.21
C TYR A 335 -0.46 -10.73 -37.80
N VAL A 336 0.12 -9.59 -38.19
CA VAL A 336 1.34 -9.55 -39.00
C VAL A 336 2.37 -8.60 -38.43
N GLU A 337 3.61 -8.90 -38.70
CA GLU A 337 4.75 -8.01 -38.47
C GLU A 337 5.45 -7.77 -39.82
N ALA A 338 5.78 -6.52 -40.12
CA ALA A 338 6.56 -6.22 -41.33
C ALA A 338 7.96 -6.84 -41.25
N VAL A 339 8.41 -7.52 -42.30
CA VAL A 339 9.79 -8.07 -42.38
C VAL A 339 10.83 -6.97 -42.20
N GLN A 340 10.54 -5.78 -42.72
CA GLN A 340 11.35 -4.58 -42.52
C GLN A 340 10.60 -3.62 -41.59
N GLN A 341 11.13 -3.37 -40.42
CA GLN A 341 10.52 -2.48 -39.43
C GLN A 341 10.25 -1.08 -40.00
N GLY A 342 9.10 -0.51 -39.62
CA GLY A 342 8.70 0.85 -39.96
C GLY A 342 8.01 0.99 -41.32
N LEU A 343 7.91 -0.04 -42.16
CA LEU A 343 7.18 0.02 -43.43
C LEU A 343 5.69 -0.13 -43.31
N LEU A 344 5.23 -0.90 -42.30
CA LEU A 344 3.82 -1.10 -42.00
C LEU A 344 3.51 -0.53 -40.61
N TYR A 345 2.46 0.29 -40.52
CA TYR A 345 2.03 0.91 -39.26
C TYR A 345 0.52 1.11 -39.23
N GLU A 346 -0.03 1.31 -38.04
CA GLU A 346 -1.45 1.50 -37.81
C GLU A 346 -2.01 2.71 -38.58
N GLY A 347 -3.18 2.56 -39.20
CA GLY A 347 -3.83 3.62 -39.97
C GLY A 347 -3.53 3.60 -41.49
N GLN A 348 -2.64 2.75 -41.97
CA GLN A 348 -2.43 2.57 -43.40
C GLN A 348 -3.61 1.83 -44.05
N THR A 349 -3.94 2.21 -45.28
CA THR A 349 -4.96 1.54 -46.07
C THR A 349 -4.33 0.38 -46.83
N VAL A 350 -4.89 -0.83 -46.63
CA VAL A 350 -4.48 -2.04 -47.32
C VAL A 350 -5.53 -2.50 -48.34
N ARG A 351 -5.08 -3.04 -49.47
CA ARG A 351 -5.91 -3.59 -50.50
C ARG A 351 -6.46 -4.96 -50.06
N LEU A 352 -7.75 -5.22 -50.34
CA LEU A 352 -8.35 -6.55 -50.15
C LEU A 352 -8.37 -7.29 -51.50
N PHE A 353 -8.15 -8.60 -51.43
CA PHE A 353 -8.13 -9.50 -52.59
C PHE A 353 -9.25 -10.55 -52.54
#